data_26b9fa01597455c7f4de34a4ddb84f03
#
_entry.id   26b9fa01597455c7f4de34a4ddb84f03
#
_cell.length_a   1.000
_cell.length_b   1.000
_cell.length_c   1.000
_cell.angle_alpha   90.00
_cell.angle_beta   90.00
_cell.angle_gamma   90.00
#
_symmetry.space_group_name_H-M   'P 1'
#
loop_
_entity.id
_entity.type
_entity.pdbx_description
1 polymer ?
#
loop_
_entity_poly.entity_id
_entity_poly.type
_entity_poly.pdbx_seq_one_letter_code
_entity_poly.pdbx_strand_id
1 'polypeptide(L)'
;MEPKFNHFDEQGNAIMVDVSAKSPTRRLAVAEGKIRVSPAVLKAVTEHTAAKGDVLGVARVAGIMATKRTSDLIPLCHPLPLAHAAVEFTVLPDECAILAQCTARLDARTGVEMEALTGVSVALLTIYDMCKAVDKSMVIEDIHLTYKEGGKSGVFRNDRRRPAVVAVSGVKNSGKTTLIEAMLPHLTAAGLKVATVKHDGHTFLADPEGTDTGRHMAAGAWGTAIFDGEKYKVVRRGKVDENDLIDRFPDADLILLEGFKHSHWPKLEVVRRGNSDAPVCDPSTLLALVTDLPLSLPDVPTLPLGDGKAAARLIFGQLLEEVPL
;
A
#
# COMPACT_ATOMS: atom_id res chain seq x y z
N MET A 1 -9.58 17.06 23.73
CA MET A 1 -8.34 17.81 24.05
C MET A 1 -7.70 18.17 22.74
N GLU A 2 -7.56 19.45 22.41
CA GLU A 2 -6.90 19.85 21.15
C GLU A 2 -5.42 19.39 21.16
N PRO A 3 -4.91 18.87 20.02
CA PRO A 3 -3.52 18.46 19.94
C PRO A 3 -2.59 19.66 20.13
N LYS A 4 -1.79 19.68 21.22
CA LYS A 4 -0.79 20.72 21.47
C LYS A 4 0.51 20.37 20.74
N PHE A 5 0.97 21.26 19.88
CA PHE A 5 2.33 21.22 19.33
C PHE A 5 3.33 21.61 20.45
N ASN A 6 4.28 20.69 20.74
CA ASN A 6 5.18 20.83 21.91
C ASN A 6 6.51 21.53 21.60
N HIS A 7 6.73 21.95 20.35
CA HIS A 7 7.99 22.57 19.90
C HIS A 7 7.92 24.09 19.82
N PHE A 8 6.95 24.71 20.50
CA PHE A 8 6.83 26.16 20.61
C PHE A 8 6.57 26.56 22.05
N ASP A 9 7.23 27.65 22.47
CA ASP A 9 6.96 28.28 23.76
C ASP A 9 5.65 29.11 23.73
N GLU A 10 5.30 29.72 24.87
CA GLU A 10 4.09 30.55 24.98
C GLU A 10 4.15 31.82 24.12
N GLN A 11 5.35 32.23 23.68
CA GLN A 11 5.57 33.35 22.78
C GLN A 11 5.62 32.96 21.31
N GLY A 12 5.50 31.64 20.99
CA GLY A 12 5.54 31.13 19.63
C GLY A 12 6.94 30.90 19.06
N ASN A 13 7.99 30.92 19.88
CA ASN A 13 9.34 30.61 19.44
C ASN A 13 9.57 29.10 19.44
N ALA A 14 10.36 28.61 18.48
CA ALA A 14 10.72 27.21 18.40
C ALA A 14 11.67 26.82 19.55
N ILE A 15 11.32 25.76 20.27
CA ILE A 15 12.11 25.21 21.37
C ILE A 15 12.26 23.70 21.25
N MET A 16 13.41 23.19 21.70
CA MET A 16 13.58 21.75 21.90
C MET A 16 12.86 21.35 23.20
N VAL A 17 12.06 20.28 23.14
CA VAL A 17 11.25 19.81 24.28
C VAL A 17 12.14 19.39 25.42
N ASP A 18 11.94 19.97 26.65
CA ASP A 18 12.63 19.50 27.85
C ASP A 18 12.15 18.11 28.27
N VAL A 19 13.08 17.18 28.30
CA VAL A 19 12.85 15.78 28.71
C VAL A 19 13.54 15.43 30.02
N SER A 20 14.16 16.39 30.72
CA SER A 20 14.97 16.16 31.92
C SER A 20 14.19 15.52 33.06
N ALA A 21 12.91 15.87 33.22
CA ALA A 21 12.04 15.34 34.27
C ALA A 21 11.49 13.92 33.97
N LYS A 22 11.72 13.37 32.74
CA LYS A 22 11.24 12.02 32.38
C LYS A 22 12.24 10.96 32.80
N SER A 23 11.77 9.82 33.31
CA SER A 23 12.61 8.64 33.52
C SER A 23 12.95 7.97 32.19
N PRO A 24 14.18 7.47 32.00
CA PRO A 24 14.51 6.65 30.84
C PRO A 24 13.62 5.39 30.78
N THR A 25 13.17 5.04 29.60
CA THR A 25 12.45 3.80 29.32
C THR A 25 12.94 3.22 28.01
N ARG A 26 12.76 1.93 27.81
CA ARG A 26 13.04 1.27 26.55
C ARG A 26 12.21 1.92 25.44
N ARG A 27 12.88 2.23 24.35
CA ARG A 27 12.31 2.80 23.14
C ARG A 27 12.66 1.93 21.95
N LEU A 28 11.65 1.67 21.15
CA LEU A 28 11.76 0.96 19.88
C LEU A 28 10.95 1.74 18.85
N ALA A 29 11.51 1.91 17.66
CA ALA A 29 10.77 2.40 16.51
C ALA A 29 11.15 1.60 15.25
N VAL A 30 10.19 1.36 14.40
CA VAL A 30 10.34 0.76 13.08
C VAL A 30 9.70 1.69 12.08
N ALA A 31 10.45 2.03 11.05
CA ALA A 31 9.97 2.81 9.91
C ALA A 31 10.19 2.02 8.62
N GLU A 32 9.36 2.26 7.64
CA GLU A 32 9.44 1.69 6.31
C GLU A 32 9.39 2.76 5.25
N GLY A 33 9.82 2.41 4.05
CA GLY A 33 9.70 3.21 2.86
C GLY A 33 10.07 2.38 1.64
N LYS A 34 9.65 2.83 0.47
CA LYS A 34 9.80 2.09 -0.77
C LYS A 34 10.44 2.94 -1.86
N ILE A 35 11.22 2.30 -2.73
CA ILE A 35 11.69 2.91 -3.97
C ILE A 35 11.22 2.07 -5.15
N ARG A 36 10.42 2.67 -6.04
CA ARG A 36 10.08 2.08 -7.34
C ARG A 36 11.24 2.27 -8.30
N VAL A 37 11.57 1.23 -9.02
CA VAL A 37 12.70 1.19 -9.93
C VAL A 37 12.28 0.57 -11.27
N SER A 38 13.06 0.78 -12.32
CA SER A 38 12.85 0.06 -13.57
C SER A 38 13.22 -1.44 -13.45
N PRO A 39 12.65 -2.30 -14.30
CA PRO A 39 13.04 -3.72 -14.35
C PRO A 39 14.56 -3.93 -14.53
N ALA A 40 15.22 -3.03 -15.26
CA ALA A 40 16.67 -3.09 -15.46
C ALA A 40 17.45 -2.83 -14.16
N VAL A 41 17.02 -1.85 -13.36
CA VAL A 41 17.61 -1.57 -12.03
C VAL A 41 17.34 -2.72 -11.09
N LEU A 42 16.09 -3.21 -11.03
CA LEU A 42 15.71 -4.32 -10.15
C LEU A 42 16.57 -5.55 -10.41
N LYS A 43 16.72 -5.92 -11.69
CA LYS A 43 17.57 -7.02 -12.13
C LYS A 43 19.03 -6.82 -11.70
N ALA A 44 19.59 -5.63 -11.95
CA ALA A 44 20.97 -5.33 -11.60
C ALA A 44 21.24 -5.40 -10.09
N VAL A 45 20.27 -4.97 -9.26
CA VAL A 45 20.38 -5.07 -7.80
C VAL A 45 20.27 -6.52 -7.34
N THR A 46 19.32 -7.29 -7.88
CA THR A 46 19.09 -8.69 -7.49
C THR A 46 20.24 -9.62 -7.91
N GLU A 47 20.80 -9.40 -9.11
CA GLU A 47 21.90 -10.20 -9.64
C GLU A 47 23.29 -9.69 -9.21
N HIS A 48 23.35 -8.63 -8.39
CA HIS A 48 24.60 -7.98 -7.96
C HIS A 48 25.49 -7.54 -9.14
N THR A 49 24.87 -7.13 -10.26
CA THR A 49 25.56 -6.70 -11.49
C THR A 49 25.64 -5.19 -11.65
N ALA A 50 25.20 -4.44 -10.63
CA ALA A 50 25.27 -2.98 -10.65
C ALA A 50 26.74 -2.50 -10.75
N ALA A 51 27.03 -1.56 -11.66
CA ALA A 51 28.38 -1.06 -11.91
C ALA A 51 29.08 -0.46 -10.68
N LYS A 52 28.31 0.01 -9.70
CA LYS A 52 28.79 0.56 -8.42
C LYS A 52 28.93 -0.49 -7.29
N GLY A 53 28.74 -1.79 -7.58
CA GLY A 53 28.89 -2.88 -6.62
C GLY A 53 27.61 -3.18 -5.83
N ASP A 54 27.73 -3.63 -4.58
CA ASP A 54 26.61 -4.03 -3.71
C ASP A 54 25.77 -2.82 -3.26
N VAL A 55 24.75 -2.54 -4.05
CA VAL A 55 23.82 -1.41 -3.82
C VAL A 55 23.16 -1.49 -2.45
N LEU A 56 22.61 -2.66 -2.09
CA LEU A 56 21.86 -2.83 -0.84
C LEU A 56 22.79 -2.84 0.38
N GLY A 57 23.98 -3.41 0.26
CA GLY A 57 24.99 -3.35 1.33
C GLY A 57 25.44 -1.93 1.63
N VAL A 58 25.73 -1.12 0.62
CA VAL A 58 26.09 0.30 0.78
C VAL A 58 24.92 1.08 1.37
N ALA A 59 23.70 0.89 0.86
CA ALA A 59 22.48 1.55 1.36
C ALA A 59 22.19 1.19 2.83
N ARG A 60 22.44 -0.06 3.22
CA ARG A 60 22.30 -0.51 4.63
C ARG A 60 23.23 0.25 5.55
N VAL A 61 24.50 0.33 5.20
CA VAL A 61 25.50 1.05 6.00
C VAL A 61 25.15 2.54 6.08
N ALA A 62 24.77 3.16 4.95
CA ALA A 62 24.39 4.56 4.90
C ALA A 62 23.16 4.85 5.78
N GLY A 63 22.12 4.02 5.74
CA GLY A 63 20.95 4.12 6.60
C GLY A 63 21.29 4.00 8.09
N ILE A 64 22.09 3.00 8.47
CA ILE A 64 22.54 2.83 9.86
C ILE A 64 23.40 4.05 10.33
N MET A 65 24.23 4.59 9.47
CA MET A 65 25.00 5.81 9.81
C MET A 65 24.10 7.03 9.97
N ALA A 66 23.07 7.13 9.15
CA ALA A 66 22.11 8.24 9.18
C ALA A 66 21.31 8.26 10.50
N THR A 67 20.91 7.11 11.05
CA THR A 67 20.23 7.04 12.34
C THR A 67 21.04 7.72 13.45
N LYS A 68 22.38 7.65 13.40
CA LYS A 68 23.30 8.25 14.39
C LYS A 68 23.52 9.76 14.16
N ARG A 69 23.01 10.31 13.08
CA ARG A 69 23.15 11.71 12.66
C ARG A 69 21.83 12.46 12.61
N THR A 70 20.76 11.89 13.15
CA THR A 70 19.42 12.49 13.08
C THR A 70 19.39 13.89 13.67
N SER A 71 20.02 14.11 14.81
CA SER A 71 20.09 15.43 15.45
C SER A 71 20.89 16.48 14.66
N ASP A 72 21.79 16.05 13.76
CA ASP A 72 22.53 16.96 12.88
C ASP A 72 21.65 17.42 11.69
N LEU A 73 20.60 16.65 11.36
CA LEU A 73 19.71 16.87 10.22
C LEU A 73 18.39 17.53 10.61
N ILE A 74 17.84 17.17 11.78
CA ILE A 74 16.53 17.61 12.25
C ILE A 74 16.74 18.54 13.47
N PRO A 75 16.49 19.84 13.33
CA PRO A 75 16.97 20.86 14.27
C PRO A 75 16.56 20.68 15.73
N LEU A 76 15.35 20.15 15.99
CA LEU A 76 14.81 20.02 17.34
C LEU A 76 14.88 18.59 17.89
N CYS A 77 15.58 17.67 17.21
CA CYS A 77 15.84 16.33 17.70
C CYS A 77 16.97 16.32 18.75
N HIS A 78 16.79 15.51 19.78
CA HIS A 78 17.84 15.26 20.78
C HIS A 78 18.93 14.35 20.19
N PRO A 79 20.22 14.59 20.52
CA PRO A 79 21.28 13.63 20.20
C PRO A 79 21.10 12.38 21.06
N LEU A 80 20.88 11.22 20.43
CA LEU A 80 20.55 9.98 21.12
C LEU A 80 21.65 8.93 20.95
N PRO A 81 22.12 8.29 22.06
CA PRO A 81 23.10 7.20 22.02
C PRO A 81 22.37 5.88 21.69
N LEU A 82 22.16 5.60 20.41
CA LEU A 82 21.47 4.38 19.97
C LEU A 82 22.17 3.12 20.45
N ALA A 83 21.43 2.21 21.05
CA ALA A 83 21.90 0.87 21.43
C ALA A 83 21.86 -0.11 20.26
N HIS A 84 20.91 0.09 19.31
CA HIS A 84 20.74 -0.74 18.15
C HIS A 84 20.14 0.04 16.98
N ALA A 85 20.66 -0.22 15.77
CA ALA A 85 20.07 0.20 14.51
C ALA A 85 20.29 -0.89 13.46
N ALA A 86 19.23 -1.25 12.74
CA ALA A 86 19.27 -2.20 11.63
C ALA A 86 18.50 -1.65 10.45
N VAL A 87 18.99 -1.91 9.23
CA VAL A 87 18.26 -1.63 7.99
C VAL A 87 18.18 -2.92 7.18
N GLU A 88 16.96 -3.29 6.82
CA GLU A 88 16.66 -4.49 6.05
C GLU A 88 15.97 -4.12 4.73
N PHE A 89 16.12 -4.96 3.72
CA PHE A 89 15.52 -4.75 2.41
C PHE A 89 14.75 -5.98 1.96
N THR A 90 13.58 -5.74 1.38
CA THR A 90 12.78 -6.74 0.69
C THR A 90 12.61 -6.31 -0.77
N VAL A 91 13.02 -7.17 -1.70
CA VAL A 91 12.76 -6.95 -3.12
C VAL A 91 11.33 -7.36 -3.43
N LEU A 92 10.59 -6.51 -4.13
CA LEU A 92 9.20 -6.70 -4.54
C LEU A 92 9.14 -6.78 -6.07
N PRO A 93 9.33 -7.97 -6.68
CA PRO A 93 9.45 -8.11 -8.13
C PRO A 93 8.19 -7.68 -8.88
N ASP A 94 7.02 -8.02 -8.35
CA ASP A 94 5.72 -7.71 -8.97
C ASP A 94 5.40 -6.22 -8.98
N GLU A 95 5.99 -5.46 -8.06
CA GLU A 95 5.86 -4.00 -7.98
C GLU A 95 7.02 -3.25 -8.64
N CYS A 96 8.04 -3.96 -9.14
CA CYS A 96 9.31 -3.35 -9.54
C CYS A 96 9.83 -2.37 -8.46
N ALA A 97 9.88 -2.83 -7.19
CA ALA A 97 10.22 -1.98 -6.07
C ALA A 97 11.16 -2.67 -5.06
N ILE A 98 11.79 -1.86 -4.21
CA ILE A 98 12.58 -2.30 -3.07
C ILE A 98 12.02 -1.62 -1.83
N LEU A 99 11.55 -2.40 -0.87
CA LEU A 99 11.13 -1.95 0.45
C LEU A 99 12.37 -1.88 1.35
N ALA A 100 12.53 -0.77 2.06
CA ALA A 100 13.51 -0.61 3.12
C ALA A 100 12.78 -0.50 4.46
N GLN A 101 13.24 -1.25 5.46
CA GLN A 101 12.77 -1.16 6.84
C GLN A 101 13.94 -0.77 7.74
N CYS A 102 13.75 0.20 8.62
CA CYS A 102 14.74 0.58 9.63
C CYS A 102 14.19 0.41 11.04
N THR A 103 14.91 -0.34 11.86
CA THR A 103 14.65 -0.51 13.29
C THR A 103 15.66 0.26 14.10
N ALA A 104 15.21 1.11 15.04
CA ALA A 104 16.04 1.82 15.99
C ALA A 104 15.62 1.52 17.44
N ARG A 105 16.59 1.35 18.36
CA ARG A 105 16.31 1.01 19.78
C ARG A 105 17.36 1.60 20.71
N LEU A 106 16.87 2.10 21.86
CA LEU A 106 17.70 2.49 23.00
C LEU A 106 16.86 2.59 24.28
N ASP A 107 17.52 2.87 25.39
CA ASP A 107 16.89 3.31 26.65
C ASP A 107 17.05 4.83 26.77
N ALA A 108 15.94 5.60 26.66
CA ALA A 108 15.97 7.05 26.64
C ALA A 108 14.70 7.70 27.21
N ARG A 109 14.77 9.02 27.38
CA ARG A 109 13.67 9.89 27.86
C ARG A 109 12.74 10.34 26.74
N THR A 110 13.16 10.17 25.48
CA THR A 110 12.39 10.51 24.27
C THR A 110 12.33 9.32 23.32
N GLY A 111 11.45 9.38 22.33
CA GLY A 111 11.30 8.34 21.31
C GLY A 111 12.44 8.34 20.28
N VAL A 112 12.47 7.31 19.44
CA VAL A 112 13.47 7.08 18.37
C VAL A 112 12.84 7.00 16.99
N GLU A 113 11.66 7.56 16.86
CA GLU A 113 10.88 7.55 15.61
C GLU A 113 11.65 8.25 14.48
N MET A 114 12.29 9.38 14.80
CA MET A 114 13.03 10.18 13.82
C MET A 114 14.30 9.48 13.35
N GLU A 115 14.97 8.73 14.21
CA GLU A 115 16.13 7.92 13.87
C GLU A 115 15.77 6.82 12.87
N ALA A 116 14.64 6.13 13.09
CA ALA A 116 14.15 5.10 12.18
C ALA A 116 13.76 5.70 10.82
N LEU A 117 13.00 6.80 10.80
CA LEU A 117 12.61 7.51 9.58
C LEU A 117 13.81 8.04 8.80
N THR A 118 14.81 8.64 9.49
CA THR A 118 16.05 9.13 8.87
C THR A 118 16.84 7.97 8.25
N GLY A 119 16.91 6.82 8.94
CA GLY A 119 17.57 5.62 8.44
C GLY A 119 16.99 5.11 7.13
N VAL A 120 15.67 4.98 7.05
CA VAL A 120 14.97 4.57 5.82
C VAL A 120 15.21 5.59 4.70
N SER A 121 15.02 6.88 4.99
CA SER A 121 15.16 7.94 3.99
C SER A 121 16.53 7.93 3.32
N VAL A 122 17.60 7.83 4.11
CA VAL A 122 18.98 7.83 3.58
C VAL A 122 19.32 6.51 2.89
N ALA A 123 18.78 5.38 3.35
CA ALA A 123 18.94 4.10 2.66
C ALA A 123 18.34 4.16 1.24
N LEU A 124 17.11 4.65 1.10
CA LEU A 124 16.43 4.79 -0.20
C LEU A 124 17.12 5.81 -1.11
N LEU A 125 17.56 6.95 -0.57
CA LEU A 125 18.36 7.94 -1.31
C LEU A 125 19.68 7.35 -1.81
N THR A 126 20.29 6.45 -1.04
CA THR A 126 21.53 5.77 -1.45
C THR A 126 21.29 4.80 -2.60
N ILE A 127 20.20 4.03 -2.57
CA ILE A 127 19.78 3.19 -3.72
C ILE A 127 19.59 4.08 -4.95
N TYR A 128 18.88 5.19 -4.82
CA TYR A 128 18.67 6.14 -5.90
C TYR A 128 20.01 6.64 -6.47
N ASP A 129 20.91 7.11 -5.64
CA ASP A 129 22.21 7.63 -6.09
C ASP A 129 23.03 6.57 -6.83
N MET A 130 23.06 5.35 -6.32
CA MET A 130 23.82 4.27 -6.93
C MET A 130 23.26 3.80 -8.28
N CYS A 131 21.92 3.92 -8.47
CA CYS A 131 21.23 3.42 -9.65
C CYS A 131 20.85 4.51 -10.67
N LYS A 132 20.93 5.80 -10.34
CA LYS A 132 20.49 6.93 -11.21
C LYS A 132 21.16 7.02 -12.57
N ALA A 133 22.30 6.36 -12.77
CA ALA A 133 22.96 6.30 -14.08
C ALA A 133 22.17 5.39 -15.06
N VAL A 134 21.42 4.40 -14.53
CA VAL A 134 20.59 3.48 -15.30
C VAL A 134 19.17 4.04 -15.46
N ASP A 135 18.62 4.59 -14.37
CA ASP A 135 17.26 5.10 -14.34
C ASP A 135 17.16 6.33 -13.41
N LYS A 136 16.68 7.46 -13.95
CA LYS A 136 16.42 8.68 -13.18
C LYS A 136 14.97 8.85 -12.79
N SER A 137 14.09 7.98 -13.31
CA SER A 137 12.64 8.03 -13.05
C SER A 137 12.23 7.30 -11.77
N MET A 138 13.17 6.73 -11.03
CA MET A 138 12.91 6.06 -9.75
C MET A 138 12.20 6.99 -8.78
N VAL A 139 11.21 6.46 -8.07
CA VAL A 139 10.38 7.22 -7.12
C VAL A 139 10.56 6.64 -5.72
N ILE A 140 10.97 7.50 -4.78
CA ILE A 140 10.95 7.18 -3.34
C ILE A 140 9.57 7.56 -2.82
N GLU A 141 8.90 6.62 -2.19
CA GLU A 141 7.52 6.78 -1.75
C GLU A 141 7.27 6.08 -0.42
N ASP A 142 6.16 6.42 0.22
CA ASP A 142 5.58 5.75 1.38
C ASP A 142 6.56 5.61 2.56
N ILE A 143 7.34 6.67 2.85
CA ILE A 143 8.19 6.70 4.04
C ILE A 143 7.32 7.03 5.24
N HIS A 144 7.20 6.08 6.18
CA HIS A 144 6.37 6.25 7.38
C HIS A 144 6.83 5.41 8.55
N LEU A 145 6.34 5.77 9.74
CA LEU A 145 6.53 4.98 10.95
C LEU A 145 5.50 3.83 10.95
N THR A 146 5.95 2.58 11.08
CA THR A 146 5.06 1.41 11.17
C THR A 146 4.81 0.98 12.61
N TYR A 147 5.81 1.13 13.47
CA TYR A 147 5.71 0.69 14.86
C TYR A 147 6.53 1.59 15.78
N LYS A 148 6.02 1.84 16.97
CA LYS A 148 6.83 2.33 18.09
C LYS A 148 6.36 1.76 19.40
N GLU A 149 7.28 1.65 20.35
CA GLU A 149 7.05 1.17 21.71
C GLU A 149 7.76 2.08 22.72
N GLY A 150 7.11 2.29 23.86
CA GLY A 150 7.64 2.98 25.03
C GLY A 150 7.18 4.43 25.18
N GLY A 151 7.39 4.97 26.39
CA GLY A 151 6.98 6.32 26.81
C GLY A 151 5.50 6.44 27.19
N LYS A 152 5.06 7.69 27.37
CA LYS A 152 3.70 7.99 27.81
C LYS A 152 2.61 7.56 26.82
N SER A 153 2.91 7.54 25.53
CA SER A 153 1.98 7.15 24.45
C SER A 153 1.91 5.64 24.23
N GLY A 154 2.67 4.83 25.00
CA GLY A 154 2.63 3.38 24.89
C GLY A 154 3.07 2.83 23.54
N VAL A 155 2.36 1.82 23.07
CA VAL A 155 2.57 1.19 21.76
C VAL A 155 1.74 1.94 20.72
N PHE A 156 2.36 2.24 19.59
CA PHE A 156 1.70 2.72 18.39
C PHE A 156 2.01 1.74 17.26
N ARG A 157 0.99 1.35 16.55
CA ARG A 157 1.09 0.63 15.27
C ARG A 157 0.45 1.49 14.21
N ASN A 158 1.15 1.70 13.13
CA ASN A 158 0.56 2.34 11.98
C ASN A 158 -0.10 1.23 11.14
N ASP A 159 -1.38 1.04 11.40
CA ASP A 159 -2.20 0.07 10.67
C ASP A 159 -2.59 0.59 9.26
N ARG A 160 -1.82 1.51 8.68
CA ARG A 160 -1.91 1.82 7.26
C ARG A 160 -1.43 0.61 6.47
N ARG A 161 -2.23 -0.44 6.54
CA ARG A 161 -2.07 -1.57 5.64
C ARG A 161 -2.43 -1.09 4.25
N ARG A 162 -1.63 -1.48 3.26
CA ARG A 162 -2.12 -1.43 1.88
C ARG A 162 -3.43 -2.21 1.86
N PRO A 163 -4.50 -1.69 1.23
CA PRO A 163 -5.76 -2.42 1.17
C PRO A 163 -5.52 -3.88 0.72
N ALA A 164 -6.20 -4.83 1.32
CA ALA A 164 -6.25 -6.16 0.74
C ALA A 164 -6.88 -6.06 -0.66
N VAL A 165 -6.35 -6.81 -1.61
CA VAL A 165 -6.83 -6.76 -3.00
C VAL A 165 -7.32 -8.13 -3.42
N VAL A 166 -8.57 -8.20 -3.89
CA VAL A 166 -9.19 -9.43 -4.41
C VAL A 166 -9.82 -9.14 -5.76
N ALA A 167 -9.49 -9.94 -6.76
CA ALA A 167 -10.15 -9.86 -8.03
C ALA A 167 -11.42 -10.74 -8.07
N VAL A 168 -12.46 -10.25 -8.71
CA VAL A 168 -13.65 -11.02 -9.10
C VAL A 168 -13.61 -11.19 -10.60
N SER A 169 -13.23 -12.38 -11.04
CA SER A 169 -12.85 -12.69 -12.41
C SER A 169 -13.84 -13.65 -13.08
N GLY A 170 -13.63 -13.90 -14.35
CA GLY A 170 -14.45 -14.77 -15.19
C GLY A 170 -14.74 -14.14 -16.54
N VAL A 171 -15.38 -14.87 -17.44
CA VAL A 171 -15.74 -14.40 -18.78
C VAL A 171 -16.76 -13.25 -18.73
N LYS A 172 -17.02 -12.61 -19.87
CA LYS A 172 -18.06 -11.56 -19.98
C LYS A 172 -19.42 -12.15 -19.61
N ASN A 173 -20.25 -11.39 -18.85
CA ASN A 173 -21.59 -11.78 -18.40
C ASN A 173 -21.67 -13.01 -17.48
N SER A 174 -20.56 -13.43 -16.84
CA SER A 174 -20.57 -14.55 -15.88
C SER A 174 -21.27 -14.24 -14.54
N GLY A 175 -21.52 -12.97 -14.23
CA GLY A 175 -22.16 -12.55 -12.97
C GLY A 175 -21.20 -11.90 -11.96
N LYS A 176 -20.04 -11.43 -12.40
CA LYS A 176 -19.03 -10.76 -11.54
C LYS A 176 -19.62 -9.59 -10.76
N THR A 177 -20.28 -8.67 -11.46
CA THR A 177 -20.92 -7.49 -10.84
C THR A 177 -21.96 -7.92 -9.81
N THR A 178 -22.78 -8.92 -10.13
CA THR A 178 -23.80 -9.46 -9.20
C THR A 178 -23.17 -10.06 -7.95
N LEU A 179 -22.04 -10.76 -8.08
CA LEU A 179 -21.32 -11.30 -6.92
C LEU A 179 -20.75 -10.18 -6.05
N ILE A 180 -20.15 -9.14 -6.65
CA ILE A 180 -19.65 -7.97 -5.92
C ILE A 180 -20.80 -7.29 -5.17
N GLU A 181 -21.92 -7.03 -5.84
CA GLU A 181 -23.11 -6.44 -5.21
C GLU A 181 -23.64 -7.29 -4.04
N ALA A 182 -23.58 -8.62 -4.16
CA ALA A 182 -24.00 -9.52 -3.09
C ALA A 182 -23.00 -9.57 -1.91
N MET A 183 -21.70 -9.37 -2.16
CA MET A 183 -20.66 -9.36 -1.10
C MET A 183 -20.64 -8.03 -0.31
N LEU A 184 -20.80 -6.90 -0.99
CA LEU A 184 -20.61 -5.56 -0.40
C LEU A 184 -21.39 -5.34 0.89
N PRO A 185 -22.70 -5.68 1.02
CA PRO A 185 -23.42 -5.50 2.27
C PRO A 185 -22.84 -6.28 3.45
N HIS A 186 -22.28 -7.46 3.21
CA HIS A 186 -21.66 -8.29 4.26
C HIS A 186 -20.31 -7.76 4.70
N LEU A 187 -19.50 -7.26 3.76
CA LEU A 187 -18.20 -6.68 4.04
C LEU A 187 -18.33 -5.34 4.76
N THR A 188 -19.24 -4.47 4.32
CA THR A 188 -19.47 -3.17 4.96
C THR A 188 -20.15 -3.30 6.32
N ALA A 189 -21.05 -4.29 6.51
CA ALA A 189 -21.62 -4.57 7.83
C ALA A 189 -20.59 -5.08 8.84
N ALA A 190 -19.47 -5.65 8.39
CA ALA A 190 -18.31 -6.00 9.21
C ALA A 190 -17.39 -4.79 9.50
N GLY A 191 -17.77 -3.59 9.10
CA GLY A 191 -17.02 -2.34 9.34
C GLY A 191 -15.95 -2.02 8.32
N LEU A 192 -15.77 -2.82 7.24
CA LEU A 192 -14.75 -2.60 6.24
C LEU A 192 -15.11 -1.46 5.28
N LYS A 193 -14.14 -0.62 4.98
CA LYS A 193 -14.18 0.33 3.86
C LYS A 193 -13.78 -0.40 2.59
N VAL A 194 -14.72 -0.68 1.71
CA VAL A 194 -14.48 -1.43 0.49
C VAL A 194 -14.53 -0.49 -0.72
N ALA A 195 -13.45 -0.49 -1.51
CA ALA A 195 -13.43 0.16 -2.82
C ALA A 195 -13.55 -0.86 -3.94
N THR A 196 -14.03 -0.44 -5.11
CA THR A 196 -14.11 -1.28 -6.30
C THR A 196 -13.38 -0.63 -7.46
N VAL A 197 -12.59 -1.41 -8.20
CA VAL A 197 -11.92 -1.01 -9.43
C VAL A 197 -12.36 -1.94 -10.54
N LYS A 198 -12.93 -1.39 -11.60
CA LYS A 198 -13.42 -2.17 -12.74
C LYS A 198 -12.55 -1.92 -13.96
N HIS A 199 -12.06 -2.99 -14.56
CA HIS A 199 -11.43 -2.96 -15.88
C HIS A 199 -12.49 -3.26 -16.94
N ASP A 200 -12.79 -2.27 -17.79
CA ASP A 200 -13.62 -2.47 -18.97
C ASP A 200 -12.72 -2.68 -20.19
N GLY A 201 -12.90 -3.81 -20.88
CA GLY A 201 -12.16 -4.12 -22.10
C GLY A 201 -12.59 -3.28 -23.33
N HIS A 202 -13.54 -2.38 -23.16
CA HIS A 202 -14.05 -1.48 -24.19
C HIS A 202 -13.98 -0.03 -23.69
N THR A 203 -14.13 0.92 -24.63
CA THR A 203 -14.25 2.34 -24.28
C THR A 203 -15.49 2.55 -23.42
N PHE A 204 -15.31 3.03 -22.20
CA PHE A 204 -16.43 3.36 -21.32
C PHE A 204 -16.79 4.85 -21.42
N LEU A 205 -18.06 5.15 -21.24
CA LEU A 205 -18.56 6.51 -21.18
C LEU A 205 -18.42 7.03 -19.74
N ALA A 206 -17.48 7.93 -19.52
CA ALA A 206 -17.21 8.45 -18.18
C ALA A 206 -18.29 9.42 -17.69
N ASP A 207 -18.83 10.25 -18.58
CA ASP A 207 -19.89 11.23 -18.30
C ASP A 207 -21.03 11.05 -19.29
N PRO A 208 -22.30 11.16 -18.87
CA PRO A 208 -23.43 11.21 -19.78
C PRO A 208 -23.32 12.38 -20.75
N GLU A 209 -23.83 12.21 -21.97
CA GLU A 209 -23.93 13.30 -22.93
C GLU A 209 -24.73 14.48 -22.37
N GLY A 210 -24.25 15.69 -22.59
CA GLY A 210 -24.92 16.91 -22.13
C GLY A 210 -24.54 17.41 -20.74
N THR A 211 -23.80 16.62 -19.94
CA THR A 211 -23.25 17.12 -18.66
C THR A 211 -22.12 18.13 -18.91
N ASP A 212 -21.91 19.09 -17.98
CA ASP A 212 -20.89 20.12 -18.12
C ASP A 212 -19.47 19.52 -18.27
N THR A 213 -19.12 18.52 -17.43
CA THR A 213 -17.84 17.81 -17.54
C THR A 213 -17.71 17.04 -18.85
N GLY A 214 -18.80 16.41 -19.33
CA GLY A 214 -18.84 15.75 -20.64
C GLY A 214 -18.64 16.74 -21.79
N ARG A 215 -19.26 17.93 -21.72
CA ARG A 215 -19.06 19.03 -22.69
C ARG A 215 -17.64 19.56 -22.69
N HIS A 216 -17.01 19.71 -21.52
CA HIS A 216 -15.60 20.11 -21.41
C HIS A 216 -14.67 19.09 -22.08
N MET A 217 -14.89 17.78 -21.82
CA MET A 217 -14.12 16.71 -22.45
C MET A 217 -14.31 16.68 -23.98
N ALA A 218 -15.53 16.87 -24.47
CA ALA A 218 -15.83 16.95 -25.89
C ALA A 218 -15.17 18.17 -26.56
N ALA A 219 -15.07 19.29 -25.84
CA ALA A 219 -14.39 20.50 -26.31
C ALA A 219 -12.87 20.40 -26.28
N GLY A 220 -12.28 19.28 -25.82
CA GLY A 220 -10.84 19.02 -25.90
C GLY A 220 -10.11 19.06 -24.55
N ALA A 221 -10.80 19.15 -23.43
CA ALA A 221 -10.15 19.04 -22.12
C ALA A 221 -9.39 17.71 -22.00
N TRP A 222 -8.18 17.75 -21.44
CA TRP A 222 -7.38 16.55 -21.15
C TRP A 222 -7.94 15.76 -19.98
N GLY A 223 -8.58 16.44 -19.04
CA GLY A 223 -9.26 15.84 -17.90
C GLY A 223 -10.28 16.79 -17.29
N THR A 224 -11.18 16.24 -16.50
CA THR A 224 -12.22 16.96 -15.76
C THR A 224 -12.31 16.44 -14.33
N ALA A 225 -12.73 17.29 -13.42
CA ALA A 225 -13.09 16.93 -12.08
C ALA A 225 -14.40 17.61 -11.67
N ILE A 226 -15.22 16.89 -10.90
CA ILE A 226 -16.41 17.42 -10.25
C ILE A 226 -16.41 16.95 -8.81
N PHE A 227 -16.80 17.81 -7.89
CA PHE A 227 -16.85 17.48 -6.45
C PHE A 227 -17.97 18.22 -5.75
N ASP A 228 -18.38 17.68 -4.61
CA ASP A 228 -19.27 18.31 -3.64
C ASP A 228 -18.67 18.17 -2.22
N GLY A 229 -19.45 18.40 -1.16
CA GLY A 229 -18.98 18.30 0.23
C GLY A 229 -18.64 16.89 0.71
N GLU A 230 -19.00 15.84 -0.04
CA GLU A 230 -18.91 14.44 0.41
C GLU A 230 -18.12 13.55 -0.58
N LYS A 231 -18.12 13.87 -1.87
CA LYS A 231 -17.54 13.03 -2.92
C LYS A 231 -17.00 13.84 -4.08
N TYR A 232 -16.11 13.21 -4.83
CA TYR A 232 -15.57 13.77 -6.07
C TYR A 232 -15.41 12.71 -7.14
N LYS A 233 -15.36 13.13 -8.39
CA LYS A 233 -15.06 12.31 -9.56
C LYS A 233 -14.00 13.01 -10.41
N VAL A 234 -12.98 12.26 -10.82
CA VAL A 234 -11.93 12.72 -11.73
C VAL A 234 -11.92 11.82 -12.97
N VAL A 235 -11.93 12.42 -14.13
CA VAL A 235 -11.79 11.74 -15.42
C VAL A 235 -10.61 12.36 -16.14
N ARG A 236 -9.65 11.55 -16.58
CA ARG A 236 -8.53 12.04 -17.42
C ARG A 236 -8.21 11.03 -18.50
N ARG A 237 -7.69 11.53 -19.62
CA ARG A 237 -7.16 10.70 -20.71
C ARG A 237 -5.74 10.24 -20.35
N GLY A 238 -5.43 8.99 -20.65
CA GLY A 238 -4.10 8.41 -20.41
C GLY A 238 -4.17 6.93 -20.09
N LYS A 239 -3.02 6.28 -20.15
CA LYS A 239 -2.89 4.91 -19.67
C LYS A 239 -2.77 4.95 -18.13
N VAL A 240 -3.33 3.96 -17.50
CA VAL A 240 -3.29 3.73 -16.05
C VAL A 240 -3.23 2.22 -15.85
N ASP A 241 -2.47 1.77 -14.88
CA ASP A 241 -2.49 0.37 -14.45
C ASP A 241 -3.33 0.17 -13.17
N GLU A 242 -3.52 -1.06 -12.78
CA GLU A 242 -4.31 -1.38 -11.59
C GLU A 242 -3.69 -0.86 -10.29
N ASN A 243 -2.36 -0.84 -10.18
CA ASN A 243 -1.67 -0.35 -8.98
C ASN A 243 -1.90 1.15 -8.79
N ASP A 244 -1.80 1.93 -9.89
CA ASP A 244 -2.12 3.37 -9.87
C ASP A 244 -3.55 3.64 -9.35
N LEU A 245 -4.51 2.74 -9.67
CA LEU A 245 -5.90 2.86 -9.22
C LEU A 245 -6.09 2.38 -7.78
N ILE A 246 -5.40 1.33 -7.37
CA ILE A 246 -5.38 0.84 -5.99
C ILE A 246 -4.86 1.93 -5.05
N ASP A 247 -3.76 2.59 -5.42
CA ASP A 247 -3.13 3.66 -4.64
C ASP A 247 -4.02 4.93 -4.51
N ARG A 248 -5.15 5.02 -5.26
CA ARG A 248 -6.16 6.08 -5.09
C ARG A 248 -7.10 5.87 -3.90
N PHE A 249 -7.07 4.70 -3.29
CA PHE A 249 -7.92 4.33 -2.16
C PHE A 249 -7.09 3.93 -0.93
N PRO A 250 -6.18 4.82 -0.43
CA PRO A 250 -5.27 4.47 0.67
C PRO A 250 -5.97 4.20 2.00
N ASP A 251 -7.20 4.66 2.15
CA ASP A 251 -8.01 4.47 3.35
C ASP A 251 -8.99 3.29 3.26
N ALA A 252 -8.95 2.53 2.16
CA ALA A 252 -9.76 1.31 2.02
C ALA A 252 -9.10 0.15 2.79
N ASP A 253 -9.91 -0.71 3.37
CA ASP A 253 -9.46 -1.96 3.99
C ASP A 253 -9.36 -3.07 2.94
N LEU A 254 -10.23 -3.02 1.92
CA LEU A 254 -10.33 -4.00 0.84
C LEU A 254 -10.62 -3.32 -0.49
N ILE A 255 -9.95 -3.77 -1.55
CA ILE A 255 -10.27 -3.40 -2.93
C ILE A 255 -10.72 -4.64 -3.71
N LEU A 256 -11.91 -4.55 -4.29
CA LEU A 256 -12.44 -5.56 -5.20
C LEU A 256 -12.18 -5.14 -6.65
N LEU A 257 -11.37 -5.92 -7.37
CA LEU A 257 -11.06 -5.70 -8.77
C LEU A 257 -12.04 -6.48 -9.64
N GLU A 258 -12.92 -5.83 -10.41
CA GLU A 258 -13.81 -6.51 -11.35
C GLU A 258 -13.12 -6.73 -12.70
N GLY A 259 -12.93 -7.99 -13.06
CA GLY A 259 -12.22 -8.41 -14.26
C GLY A 259 -10.87 -9.05 -13.93
N PHE A 260 -9.78 -8.52 -14.46
CA PHE A 260 -8.40 -8.87 -14.13
C PHE A 260 -8.06 -10.37 -14.12
N LYS A 261 -8.65 -11.16 -15.01
CA LYS A 261 -8.51 -12.62 -15.05
C LYS A 261 -7.06 -13.12 -15.24
N HIS A 262 -6.18 -12.30 -15.79
CA HIS A 262 -4.78 -12.62 -16.05
C HIS A 262 -3.81 -11.97 -15.06
N SER A 263 -4.30 -11.25 -14.03
CA SER A 263 -3.47 -10.66 -13.00
C SER A 263 -2.97 -11.71 -12.00
N HIS A 264 -1.99 -11.35 -11.21
CA HIS A 264 -1.46 -12.17 -10.10
C HIS A 264 -2.30 -12.08 -8.82
N TRP A 265 -3.27 -11.17 -8.77
CA TRP A 265 -4.08 -10.95 -7.56
C TRP A 265 -4.87 -12.19 -7.16
N PRO A 266 -5.01 -12.48 -5.85
CA PRO A 266 -5.94 -13.48 -5.36
C PRO A 266 -7.35 -13.20 -5.88
N LYS A 267 -8.07 -14.24 -6.31
CA LYS A 267 -9.35 -14.01 -6.99
C LYS A 267 -10.43 -15.03 -6.72
N LEU A 268 -11.67 -14.58 -6.84
CA LEU A 268 -12.85 -15.40 -6.98
C LEU A 268 -13.19 -15.49 -8.47
N GLU A 269 -13.21 -16.69 -9.04
CA GLU A 269 -13.62 -16.85 -10.42
C GLU A 269 -15.07 -17.29 -10.54
N VAL A 270 -15.85 -16.55 -11.33
CA VAL A 270 -17.27 -16.84 -11.57
C VAL A 270 -17.42 -17.60 -12.87
N VAL A 271 -17.84 -18.85 -12.76
CA VAL A 271 -18.15 -19.75 -13.89
C VAL A 271 -19.62 -20.10 -13.83
N ARG A 272 -20.38 -19.76 -14.89
CA ARG A 272 -21.84 -19.89 -14.91
C ARG A 272 -22.29 -20.72 -16.07
N ARG A 273 -23.26 -21.63 -15.83
CA ARG A 273 -23.90 -22.45 -16.84
C ARG A 273 -24.47 -21.61 -17.98
N GLY A 274 -24.22 -22.04 -19.22
CA GLY A 274 -24.67 -21.34 -20.42
C GLY A 274 -23.88 -20.11 -20.79
N ASN A 275 -22.79 -19.82 -20.04
CA ASN A 275 -21.87 -18.70 -20.30
C ASN A 275 -20.42 -19.17 -20.45
N SER A 276 -19.96 -20.07 -19.59
CA SER A 276 -18.66 -20.76 -19.69
C SER A 276 -18.76 -22.14 -19.05
N ASP A 277 -18.02 -23.12 -19.59
CA ASP A 277 -18.04 -24.51 -19.14
C ASP A 277 -16.79 -24.84 -18.30
N ALA A 278 -15.81 -23.94 -18.22
CA ALA A 278 -14.57 -24.14 -17.49
C ALA A 278 -14.01 -22.81 -16.97
N PRO A 279 -13.17 -22.85 -15.90
CA PRO A 279 -12.39 -21.72 -15.43
C PRO A 279 -11.39 -21.24 -16.50
N VAL A 280 -11.07 -19.94 -16.47
CA VAL A 280 -10.11 -19.29 -17.40
C VAL A 280 -8.96 -18.61 -16.67
N CYS A 281 -9.00 -18.54 -15.34
CA CYS A 281 -7.95 -17.97 -14.51
C CYS A 281 -6.89 -19.03 -14.16
N ASP A 282 -5.70 -18.58 -13.78
CA ASP A 282 -4.65 -19.43 -13.22
C ASP A 282 -5.13 -20.01 -11.88
N PRO A 283 -5.23 -21.36 -11.73
CA PRO A 283 -5.67 -21.97 -10.49
C PRO A 283 -4.86 -21.58 -9.26
N SER A 284 -3.58 -21.28 -9.40
CA SER A 284 -2.71 -20.86 -8.28
C SER A 284 -3.11 -19.52 -7.67
N THR A 285 -3.91 -18.72 -8.37
CA THR A 285 -4.41 -17.41 -7.90
C THR A 285 -5.83 -17.48 -7.34
N LEU A 286 -6.48 -18.65 -7.40
CA LEU A 286 -7.88 -18.78 -7.02
C LEU A 286 -8.04 -18.95 -5.50
N LEU A 287 -8.80 -18.06 -4.89
CA LEU A 287 -9.32 -18.22 -3.53
C LEU A 287 -10.55 -19.16 -3.53
N ALA A 288 -11.40 -19.07 -4.54
CA ALA A 288 -12.52 -19.95 -4.74
C ALA A 288 -13.03 -19.91 -6.19
N LEU A 289 -13.71 -21.00 -6.57
CA LEU A 289 -14.54 -21.07 -7.76
C LEU A 289 -16.01 -20.82 -7.36
N VAL A 290 -16.65 -19.82 -7.97
CA VAL A 290 -18.07 -19.50 -7.73
C VAL A 290 -18.88 -19.97 -8.92
N THR A 291 -19.68 -21.03 -8.76
CA THR A 291 -20.30 -21.71 -9.91
C THR A 291 -21.61 -22.43 -9.56
N ASP A 292 -22.46 -22.64 -10.59
CA ASP A 292 -23.62 -23.51 -10.58
C ASP A 292 -23.40 -24.82 -11.39
N LEU A 293 -22.15 -25.08 -11.77
CA LEU A 293 -21.72 -26.27 -12.47
C LEU A 293 -21.08 -27.27 -11.49
N PRO A 294 -21.08 -28.58 -11.77
CA PRO A 294 -20.40 -29.59 -10.99
C PRO A 294 -18.87 -29.56 -11.25
N LEU A 295 -18.27 -28.39 -11.05
CA LEU A 295 -16.84 -28.17 -11.23
C LEU A 295 -16.14 -28.19 -9.89
N SER A 296 -14.99 -28.82 -9.86
CA SER A 296 -14.07 -28.78 -8.70
C SER A 296 -12.63 -28.69 -9.20
N LEU A 297 -11.82 -27.93 -8.49
CA LEU A 297 -10.37 -27.83 -8.71
C LEU A 297 -9.66 -28.34 -7.45
N PRO A 298 -8.50 -29.00 -7.57
CA PRO A 298 -7.70 -29.38 -6.41
C PRO A 298 -7.38 -28.16 -5.56
N ASP A 299 -7.55 -28.28 -4.26
CA ASP A 299 -7.20 -27.25 -3.25
C ASP A 299 -7.93 -25.89 -3.38
N VAL A 300 -8.93 -25.78 -4.29
CA VAL A 300 -9.74 -24.57 -4.49
C VAL A 300 -11.19 -24.85 -4.04
N PRO A 301 -11.69 -24.16 -3.02
CA PRO A 301 -13.07 -24.31 -2.56
C PRO A 301 -14.06 -23.85 -3.63
N THR A 302 -15.21 -24.51 -3.69
CA THR A 302 -16.31 -24.16 -4.58
C THR A 302 -17.44 -23.51 -3.81
N LEU A 303 -17.92 -22.36 -4.26
CA LEU A 303 -19.03 -21.61 -3.68
C LEU A 303 -20.21 -21.56 -4.67
N PRO A 304 -21.47 -21.58 -4.17
CA PRO A 304 -22.64 -21.40 -5.03
C PRO A 304 -22.69 -20.00 -5.66
N LEU A 305 -23.24 -19.92 -6.89
CA LEU A 305 -23.56 -18.64 -7.52
C LEU A 305 -24.47 -17.80 -6.62
N GLY A 306 -24.11 -16.52 -6.46
CA GLY A 306 -24.91 -15.56 -5.69
C GLY A 306 -24.77 -15.65 -4.17
N ASP A 307 -23.99 -16.61 -3.64
CA ASP A 307 -23.70 -16.64 -2.19
C ASP A 307 -22.63 -15.62 -1.82
N GLY A 308 -23.02 -14.34 -1.84
CA GLY A 308 -22.15 -13.22 -1.43
C GLY A 308 -21.69 -13.32 0.02
N LYS A 309 -22.48 -13.94 0.90
CA LYS A 309 -22.11 -14.13 2.31
C LYS A 309 -20.96 -15.13 2.46
N ALA A 310 -21.00 -16.27 1.78
CA ALA A 310 -19.91 -17.24 1.81
C ALA A 310 -18.65 -16.67 1.17
N ALA A 311 -18.77 -15.94 0.06
CA ALA A 311 -17.65 -15.27 -0.60
C ALA A 311 -17.01 -14.20 0.31
N ALA A 312 -17.81 -13.36 0.96
CA ALA A 312 -17.33 -12.36 1.91
C ALA A 312 -16.59 -13.01 3.11
N ARG A 313 -17.15 -14.09 3.67
CA ARG A 313 -16.49 -14.83 4.77
C ARG A 313 -15.16 -15.43 4.35
N LEU A 314 -15.05 -15.95 3.14
CA LEU A 314 -13.81 -16.52 2.63
C LEU A 314 -12.72 -15.43 2.53
N ILE A 315 -13.06 -14.28 1.97
CA ILE A 315 -12.13 -13.13 1.87
C ILE A 315 -11.68 -12.71 3.27
N PHE A 316 -12.61 -12.62 4.21
CA PHE A 316 -12.33 -12.23 5.59
C PHE A 316 -11.35 -13.20 6.25
N GLY A 317 -11.60 -14.51 6.19
CA GLY A 317 -10.78 -15.54 6.82
C GLY A 317 -9.41 -15.72 6.20
N GLN A 318 -9.23 -15.51 4.90
CA GLN A 318 -7.96 -15.76 4.23
C GLN A 318 -7.04 -14.52 4.13
N LEU A 319 -7.60 -13.32 4.15
CA LEU A 319 -6.83 -12.11 3.87
C LEU A 319 -6.92 -11.04 4.98
N LEU A 320 -7.88 -11.16 5.90
CA LEU A 320 -8.17 -10.13 6.89
C LEU A 320 -8.10 -10.66 8.34
N GLU A 321 -7.82 -11.95 8.56
CA GLU A 321 -7.76 -12.58 9.90
C GLU A 321 -6.76 -11.95 10.88
N GLU A 322 -5.89 -11.07 10.43
CA GLU A 322 -4.99 -10.31 11.31
C GLU A 322 -5.56 -8.94 11.76
N VAL A 323 -6.80 -8.61 11.38
CA VAL A 323 -7.51 -7.42 11.88
C VAL A 323 -8.30 -7.83 13.11
N PRO A 324 -7.88 -7.48 14.34
CA PRO A 324 -8.74 -7.64 15.50
C PRO A 324 -9.97 -6.77 15.32
N LEU A 325 -11.15 -7.36 15.42
CA LEU A 325 -12.43 -6.67 15.53
C LEU A 325 -12.48 -5.80 16.78
#